data_7482b276bf1c7f5628b44c4c46b342c4
#
_entry.id   7482b276bf1c7f5628b44c4c46b342c4
#
_cell.length_a   1.000
_cell.length_b   1.000
_cell.length_c   1.000
_cell.angle_alpha   90.00
_cell.angle_beta   90.00
_cell.angle_gamma   90.00
#
_symmetry.space_group_name_H-M   'P 1'
#
loop_
_entity.id
_entity.type
_entity.pdbx_description
1 polymer ?
#
loop_
_entity_poly.entity_id
_entity_poly.type
_entity_poly.pdbx_seq_one_letter_code
_entity_poly.pdbx_strand_id
1 'polypeptide(L)'
;MKMKKIAAAMALSCLILSATAFAEEAQDRTVQQCFQKDELIVLDKQDVAGGKGTLHGLFSFTRDMAKPEQAIKEIGWMRLEKGSSIGLHKHGVNEDAYIIISGEGIFTDGDGNDTVVHAGDITIARAGQSHALRNEKDEPLIFLDVIAQNDGLQK
;
A
#
# COMPACT_ATOMS: atom_id res chain seq x y z
N MET A 1 -1.87 -14.94 -86.60
CA MET A 1 -1.69 -13.74 -85.70
C MET A 1 -1.87 -14.24 -84.30
N LYS A 2 -0.73 -14.39 -83.52
CA LYS A 2 -0.69 -15.02 -82.21
C LYS A 2 -0.65 -13.89 -81.13
N MET A 3 -1.71 -13.78 -80.36
CA MET A 3 -1.80 -12.88 -79.20
C MET A 3 -1.03 -13.48 -78.00
N LYS A 4 0.00 -12.80 -77.53
CA LYS A 4 0.72 -13.14 -76.32
C LYS A 4 -0.06 -12.59 -75.11
N LYS A 5 -0.43 -13.45 -74.16
CA LYS A 5 -0.96 -13.09 -72.86
C LYS A 5 0.20 -12.71 -71.92
N ILE A 6 0.16 -11.50 -71.43
CA ILE A 6 1.09 -11.02 -70.38
C ILE A 6 0.42 -11.30 -69.05
N ALA A 7 0.99 -12.15 -68.25
CA ALA A 7 0.58 -12.40 -66.89
C ALA A 7 1.31 -11.39 -65.96
N ALA A 8 0.55 -10.52 -65.33
CA ALA A 8 1.08 -9.63 -64.29
C ALA A 8 1.10 -10.38 -62.96
N ALA A 9 2.27 -10.61 -62.40
CA ALA A 9 2.43 -11.13 -61.07
C ALA A 9 2.35 -9.96 -60.06
N MET A 10 1.29 -9.92 -59.25
CA MET A 10 1.19 -9.04 -58.09
C MET A 10 1.99 -9.66 -56.93
N ALA A 11 3.10 -9.08 -56.59
CA ALA A 11 3.83 -9.39 -55.35
C ALA A 11 3.11 -8.72 -54.19
N LEU A 12 2.49 -9.52 -53.33
CA LEU A 12 1.89 -9.09 -52.06
C LEU A 12 3.00 -8.98 -50.99
N SER A 13 3.50 -7.77 -50.76
CA SER A 13 4.44 -7.50 -49.67
C SER A 13 3.70 -7.53 -48.35
N CYS A 14 3.79 -8.64 -47.59
CA CYS A 14 3.43 -8.68 -46.17
C CYS A 14 4.39 -7.83 -45.37
N LEU A 15 3.97 -6.64 -44.96
CA LEU A 15 4.64 -5.89 -43.91
C LEU A 15 4.33 -6.59 -42.59
N ILE A 16 5.30 -7.33 -42.04
CA ILE A 16 5.24 -7.84 -40.67
C ILE A 16 5.59 -6.65 -39.80
N LEU A 17 4.59 -5.97 -39.22
CA LEU A 17 4.82 -5.08 -38.08
C LEU A 17 5.20 -5.96 -36.90
N SER A 18 6.47 -6.04 -36.59
CA SER A 18 6.94 -6.53 -35.29
C SER A 18 6.56 -5.51 -34.22
N ALA A 19 5.46 -5.76 -33.53
CA ALA A 19 5.15 -5.07 -32.28
C ALA A 19 6.22 -5.47 -31.26
N THR A 20 7.26 -4.67 -31.11
CA THR A 20 8.11 -4.71 -29.94
C THR A 20 7.26 -4.23 -28.78
N ALA A 21 6.73 -5.17 -28.00
CA ALA A 21 6.17 -4.86 -26.67
C ALA A 21 7.36 -4.36 -25.85
N PHE A 22 7.44 -3.04 -25.65
CA PHE A 22 8.26 -2.47 -24.61
C PHE A 22 7.61 -2.94 -23.31
N ALA A 23 8.23 -3.90 -22.62
CA ALA A 23 7.92 -4.14 -21.23
C ALA A 23 8.30 -2.83 -20.52
N GLU A 24 7.31 -2.07 -20.10
CA GLU A 24 7.49 -0.93 -19.22
C GLU A 24 8.14 -1.50 -17.95
N GLU A 25 9.42 -1.20 -17.74
CA GLU A 25 10.12 -1.59 -16.52
C GLU A 25 9.35 -1.01 -15.36
N ALA A 26 8.84 -1.85 -14.47
CA ALA A 26 8.09 -1.41 -13.31
C ALA A 26 8.95 -0.39 -12.55
N GLN A 27 8.48 0.86 -12.46
CA GLN A 27 9.21 1.93 -11.81
C GLN A 27 9.52 1.54 -10.36
N ASP A 28 10.80 1.66 -9.96
CA ASP A 28 11.22 1.42 -8.58
C ASP A 28 10.58 2.49 -7.67
N ARG A 29 9.47 2.14 -7.06
CA ARG A 29 8.68 3.03 -6.19
C ARG A 29 9.48 3.48 -4.97
N THR A 30 10.52 2.77 -4.58
CA THR A 30 11.31 3.10 -3.38
C THR A 30 12.24 4.31 -3.58
N VAL A 31 12.47 4.74 -4.82
CA VAL A 31 13.21 5.98 -5.14
C VAL A 31 12.31 7.12 -5.59
N GLN A 32 11.03 6.86 -5.80
CA GLN A 32 10.04 7.89 -6.15
C GLN A 32 9.80 8.82 -4.96
N GLN A 33 9.71 10.13 -5.19
CA GLN A 33 9.55 11.14 -4.14
C GLN A 33 8.13 11.70 -4.03
N CYS A 34 7.32 11.55 -5.09
CA CYS A 34 5.95 12.04 -5.12
C CYS A 34 5.03 10.95 -5.65
N PHE A 35 3.97 10.67 -4.93
CA PHE A 35 2.96 9.66 -5.27
C PHE A 35 1.63 10.37 -5.41
N GLN A 36 1.12 10.47 -6.62
CA GLN A 36 -0.22 10.99 -6.87
C GLN A 36 -1.26 10.00 -6.36
N LYS A 37 -2.45 10.51 -5.99
CA LYS A 37 -3.50 9.69 -5.39
C LYS A 37 -3.91 8.50 -6.27
N ASP A 38 -3.94 8.68 -7.58
CA ASP A 38 -4.30 7.68 -8.59
C ASP A 38 -3.19 6.68 -8.89
N GLU A 39 -1.98 6.93 -8.40
CA GLU A 39 -0.83 6.01 -8.49
C GLU A 39 -0.70 5.10 -7.27
N LEU A 40 -1.47 5.35 -6.20
CA LEU A 40 -1.35 4.56 -4.97
C LEU A 40 -1.79 3.11 -5.19
N ILE A 41 -1.09 2.20 -4.54
CA ILE A 41 -1.38 0.77 -4.60
C ILE A 41 -2.61 0.50 -3.73
N VAL A 42 -3.67 0.00 -4.33
CA VAL A 42 -4.87 -0.45 -3.60
C VAL A 42 -4.59 -1.84 -3.03
N LEU A 43 -4.67 -1.98 -1.72
CA LEU A 43 -4.47 -3.26 -1.05
C LEU A 43 -5.41 -3.38 0.16
N ASP A 44 -6.48 -4.15 -0.01
CA ASP A 44 -7.42 -4.48 1.05
C ASP A 44 -6.98 -5.73 1.79
N LYS A 45 -6.97 -5.67 3.11
CA LYS A 45 -6.57 -6.77 3.99
C LYS A 45 -7.73 -7.17 4.90
N GLN A 46 -8.06 -8.47 4.96
CA GLN A 46 -9.11 -9.00 5.83
C GLN A 46 -8.54 -9.40 7.19
N ASP A 47 -9.31 -9.12 8.24
CA ASP A 47 -9.07 -9.59 9.62
C ASP A 47 -7.62 -9.37 10.10
N VAL A 48 -7.07 -8.19 9.81
CA VAL A 48 -5.66 -7.86 10.06
C VAL A 48 -5.29 -8.11 11.52
N ALA A 49 -4.23 -8.88 11.74
CA ALA A 49 -3.71 -9.24 13.06
C ALA A 49 -4.77 -9.88 13.99
N GLY A 50 -5.73 -10.62 13.44
CA GLY A 50 -6.84 -11.21 14.20
C GLY A 50 -7.94 -10.20 14.57
N GLY A 51 -7.94 -9.05 13.95
CA GLY A 51 -9.04 -8.08 14.02
C GLY A 51 -10.28 -8.55 13.26
N LYS A 52 -11.13 -7.63 12.84
CA LYS A 52 -12.39 -7.92 12.15
C LYS A 52 -12.56 -7.04 10.91
N GLY A 53 -13.19 -7.61 9.88
CA GLY A 53 -13.57 -6.88 8.68
C GLY A 53 -12.39 -6.47 7.82
N THR A 54 -12.59 -5.45 6.99
CA THR A 54 -11.62 -5.04 5.98
C THR A 54 -10.88 -3.78 6.42
N LEU A 55 -9.55 -3.83 6.37
CA LEU A 55 -8.69 -2.67 6.33
C LEU A 55 -8.48 -2.30 4.85
N HIS A 56 -9.05 -1.18 4.43
CA HIS A 56 -8.83 -0.64 3.09
C HIS A 56 -7.55 0.20 3.08
N GLY A 57 -6.61 -0.14 2.21
CA GLY A 57 -5.30 0.51 2.14
C GLY A 57 -4.99 1.12 0.77
N LEU A 58 -4.39 2.32 0.78
CA LEU A 58 -3.82 2.99 -0.40
C LEU A 58 -2.36 3.33 -0.09
N PHE A 59 -1.43 2.58 -0.64
CA PHE A 59 -0.01 2.65 -0.28
C PHE A 59 0.84 3.34 -1.33
N SER A 60 1.80 4.15 -0.92
CA SER A 60 2.86 4.63 -1.80
C SER A 60 3.78 3.49 -2.22
N PHE A 61 4.21 2.68 -1.26
CA PHE A 61 4.90 1.41 -1.41
C PHE A 61 4.62 0.55 -0.17
N THR A 62 4.83 -0.75 -0.29
CA THR A 62 4.60 -1.73 0.76
C THR A 62 5.91 -2.22 1.35
N ARG A 63 5.84 -2.87 2.49
CA ARG A 63 7.00 -3.31 3.27
C ARG A 63 7.95 -4.22 2.51
N ASP A 64 7.43 -5.07 1.64
CA ASP A 64 8.19 -5.98 0.78
C ASP A 64 8.95 -5.29 -0.35
N MET A 65 8.56 -4.05 -0.70
CA MET A 65 9.27 -3.22 -1.68
C MET A 65 10.43 -2.44 -1.05
N ALA A 66 10.34 -2.12 0.25
CA ALA A 66 11.30 -1.26 0.93
C ALA A 66 12.69 -1.92 1.03
N LYS A 67 13.73 -1.15 0.70
CA LYS A 67 15.13 -1.60 0.80
C LYS A 67 15.59 -1.62 2.26
N PRO A 68 16.57 -2.48 2.63
CA PRO A 68 17.07 -2.56 4.00
C PRO A 68 17.53 -1.22 4.58
N GLU A 69 18.21 -0.39 3.78
CA GLU A 69 18.75 0.90 4.18
C GLU A 69 17.72 2.02 4.33
N GLN A 70 16.48 1.81 3.86
CA GLN A 70 15.41 2.78 3.97
C GLN A 70 14.73 2.68 5.34
N ALA A 71 14.59 3.81 6.04
CA ALA A 71 13.96 3.84 7.35
C ALA A 71 12.43 3.67 7.26
N ILE A 72 11.77 4.32 6.30
CA ILE A 72 10.34 4.12 6.07
C ILE A 72 10.17 2.84 5.28
N LYS A 73 9.45 1.88 5.85
CA LYS A 73 9.17 0.56 5.26
C LYS A 73 7.81 0.48 4.59
N GLU A 74 6.85 1.22 5.07
CA GLU A 74 5.49 1.29 4.53
C GLU A 74 4.90 2.65 4.87
N ILE A 75 4.15 3.24 3.96
CA ILE A 75 3.34 4.42 4.22
C ILE A 75 2.08 4.36 3.36
N GLY A 76 0.93 4.56 3.99
CA GLY A 76 -0.35 4.48 3.29
C GLY A 76 -1.51 5.10 4.05
N TRP A 77 -2.52 5.46 3.29
CA TRP A 77 -3.83 5.83 3.81
C TRP A 77 -4.60 4.58 4.16
N MET A 78 -5.14 4.54 5.36
CA MET A 78 -5.96 3.44 5.86
C MET A 78 -7.36 3.89 6.14
N ARG A 79 -8.31 2.97 5.97
CA ARG A 79 -9.72 3.20 6.29
C ARG A 79 -10.31 1.96 6.92
N LEU A 80 -10.96 2.17 8.07
CA LEU A 80 -11.76 1.17 8.76
C LEU A 80 -13.23 1.60 8.75
N GLU A 81 -14.10 0.76 8.21
CA GLU A 81 -15.54 0.92 8.31
C GLU A 81 -16.04 0.55 9.72
N LYS A 82 -17.29 0.88 10.03
CA LYS A 82 -17.93 0.47 11.29
C LYS A 82 -17.75 -1.01 11.56
N GLY A 83 -17.30 -1.36 12.77
CA GLY A 83 -17.08 -2.73 13.21
C GLY A 83 -15.80 -3.38 12.71
N SER A 84 -15.02 -2.69 11.86
CA SER A 84 -13.72 -3.16 11.41
C SER A 84 -12.61 -2.78 12.39
N SER A 85 -11.55 -3.60 12.43
CA SER A 85 -10.43 -3.40 13.34
C SER A 85 -9.13 -4.03 12.84
N ILE A 86 -8.01 -3.46 13.30
CA ILE A 86 -6.71 -4.10 13.35
C ILE A 86 -6.58 -4.69 14.75
N GLY A 87 -6.35 -6.00 14.85
CA GLY A 87 -6.21 -6.70 16.12
C GLY A 87 -4.94 -6.35 16.87
N LEU A 88 -4.86 -6.74 18.14
CA LEU A 88 -3.68 -6.49 18.96
C LEU A 88 -2.47 -7.24 18.40
N HIS A 89 -1.43 -6.50 18.02
CA HIS A 89 -0.21 -7.06 17.44
C HIS A 89 1.04 -6.33 17.94
N LYS A 90 2.16 -7.04 17.91
CA LYS A 90 3.44 -6.57 18.43
C LYS A 90 4.38 -6.13 17.32
N HIS A 91 5.03 -4.97 17.51
CA HIS A 91 6.13 -4.51 16.69
C HIS A 91 7.45 -4.96 17.29
N GLY A 92 8.14 -5.94 16.65
CA GLY A 92 9.38 -6.51 17.20
C GLY A 92 10.58 -5.58 17.04
N VAL A 93 10.81 -5.10 15.81
CA VAL A 93 12.00 -4.34 15.40
C VAL A 93 11.68 -3.03 14.70
N ASN A 94 10.43 -2.80 14.34
CA ASN A 94 9.93 -1.60 13.69
C ASN A 94 9.05 -0.80 14.62
N GLU A 95 8.76 0.42 14.22
CA GLU A 95 7.80 1.31 14.87
C GLU A 95 6.65 1.56 13.91
N ASP A 96 5.45 1.75 14.44
CA ASP A 96 4.24 1.99 13.68
C ASP A 96 3.49 3.18 14.25
N ALA A 97 3.24 4.17 13.42
CA ALA A 97 2.53 5.38 13.80
C ALA A 97 1.24 5.53 13.02
N TYR A 98 0.12 5.73 13.72
CA TYR A 98 -1.14 6.13 13.12
C TYR A 98 -1.40 7.62 13.36
N ILE A 99 -1.58 8.36 12.28
CA ILE A 99 -1.99 9.76 12.30
C ILE A 99 -3.46 9.81 11.92
N ILE A 100 -4.33 10.12 12.86
CA ILE A 100 -5.77 10.11 12.65
C ILE A 100 -6.17 11.34 11.82
N ILE A 101 -6.80 11.11 10.68
CA ILE A 101 -7.17 12.17 9.73
C ILE A 101 -8.65 12.55 9.86
N SER A 102 -9.53 11.55 10.02
CA SER A 102 -10.96 11.79 10.23
C SER A 102 -11.63 10.62 10.92
N GLY A 103 -12.78 10.88 11.53
CA GLY A 103 -13.53 9.90 12.31
C GLY A 103 -13.04 9.81 13.76
N GLU A 104 -13.62 8.85 14.48
CA GLU A 104 -13.27 8.49 15.86
C GLU A 104 -12.93 7.00 15.90
N GLY A 105 -11.86 6.66 16.59
CA GLY A 105 -11.45 5.27 16.81
C GLY A 105 -11.16 4.96 18.26
N ILE A 106 -10.98 3.69 18.56
CA ILE A 106 -10.49 3.23 19.85
C ILE A 106 -9.15 2.56 19.64
N PHE A 107 -8.11 3.21 20.17
CA PHE A 107 -6.77 2.67 20.22
C PHE A 107 -6.61 1.86 21.50
N THR A 108 -6.04 0.65 21.38
CA THR A 108 -5.71 -0.20 22.53
C THR A 108 -4.20 -0.35 22.62
N ASP A 109 -3.60 -0.07 23.76
CA ASP A 109 -2.16 -0.23 23.99
C ASP A 109 -1.77 -1.69 24.32
N GLY A 110 -0.47 -1.93 24.54
CA GLY A 110 0.06 -3.26 24.84
C GLY A 110 -0.39 -3.84 26.20
N ASP A 111 -0.87 -3.00 27.10
CA ASP A 111 -1.40 -3.40 28.41
C ASP A 111 -2.91 -3.62 28.39
N GLY A 112 -3.55 -3.38 27.24
CA GLY A 112 -4.99 -3.55 27.05
C GLY A 112 -5.82 -2.34 27.44
N ASN A 113 -5.20 -1.17 27.63
CA ASN A 113 -5.93 0.06 27.93
C ASN A 113 -6.45 0.71 26.66
N ASP A 114 -7.73 1.07 26.68
CA ASP A 114 -8.40 1.75 25.57
C ASP A 114 -8.29 3.27 25.70
N THR A 115 -8.00 3.93 24.59
CA THR A 115 -8.03 5.39 24.45
C THR A 115 -8.84 5.74 23.21
N VAL A 116 -9.80 6.65 23.38
CA VAL A 116 -10.54 7.20 22.23
C VAL A 116 -9.63 8.18 21.51
N VAL A 117 -9.51 8.02 20.18
CA VAL A 117 -8.69 8.87 19.33
C VAL A 117 -9.55 9.56 18.27
N HIS A 118 -9.18 10.80 17.94
CA HIS A 118 -9.90 11.68 17.00
C HIS A 118 -8.98 12.27 15.96
N ALA A 119 -9.53 12.93 14.97
CA ALA A 119 -8.76 13.66 13.96
C ALA A 119 -7.73 14.61 14.61
N GLY A 120 -6.47 14.49 14.20
CA GLY A 120 -5.32 15.22 14.75
C GLY A 120 -4.51 14.45 15.80
N ASP A 121 -5.05 13.36 16.36
CA ASP A 121 -4.30 12.53 17.30
C ASP A 121 -3.26 11.67 16.57
N ILE A 122 -2.19 11.35 17.30
CA ILE A 122 -1.11 10.48 16.81
C ILE A 122 -0.89 9.37 17.84
N THR A 123 -0.85 8.13 17.38
CA THR A 123 -0.46 6.98 18.19
C THR A 123 0.83 6.38 17.65
N ILE A 124 1.67 5.81 18.51
CA ILE A 124 2.92 5.16 18.09
C ILE A 124 3.10 3.89 18.91
N ALA A 125 3.29 2.76 18.23
CA ALA A 125 3.84 1.55 18.83
C ALA A 125 5.34 1.48 18.51
N ARG A 126 6.16 1.55 19.55
CA ARG A 126 7.63 1.43 19.45
C ARG A 126 8.04 -0.03 19.34
N ALA A 127 9.28 -0.28 18.93
CA ALA A 127 9.85 -1.63 18.97
C ALA A 127 9.66 -2.29 20.33
N GLY A 128 9.08 -3.49 20.35
CA GLY A 128 8.71 -4.24 21.55
C GLY A 128 7.29 -3.96 22.08
N GLN A 129 6.63 -2.88 21.64
CA GLN A 129 5.25 -2.55 22.06
C GLN A 129 4.21 -3.22 21.16
N SER A 130 3.00 -3.32 21.68
CA SER A 130 1.82 -3.80 20.95
C SER A 130 0.76 -2.73 20.89
N HIS A 131 -0.07 -2.77 19.86
CA HIS A 131 -1.25 -1.92 19.73
C HIS A 131 -2.37 -2.57 18.90
N ALA A 132 -3.56 -2.00 19.01
CA ALA A 132 -4.72 -2.30 18.16
C ALA A 132 -5.47 -1.01 17.85
N LEU A 133 -6.30 -1.04 16.81
CA LEU A 133 -7.19 0.08 16.46
C LEU A 133 -8.52 -0.47 15.94
N ARG A 134 -9.65 0.10 16.41
CA ARG A 134 -10.97 -0.30 15.95
C ARG A 134 -11.90 0.90 15.72
N ASN A 135 -12.82 0.74 14.79
CA ASN A 135 -13.89 1.71 14.54
C ASN A 135 -15.25 1.13 15.01
N GLU A 136 -15.86 1.77 15.98
CA GLU A 136 -17.21 1.43 16.49
C GLU A 136 -18.29 2.43 16.02
N LYS A 137 -17.90 3.48 15.29
CA LYS A 137 -18.78 4.54 14.79
C LYS A 137 -19.30 4.24 13.39
N ASP A 138 -20.42 4.88 13.03
CA ASP A 138 -20.97 4.78 11.67
C ASP A 138 -20.09 5.46 10.64
N GLU A 139 -19.40 6.55 11.02
CA GLU A 139 -18.45 7.26 10.18
C GLU A 139 -17.16 6.45 10.01
N PRO A 140 -16.59 6.40 8.82
CA PRO A 140 -15.29 5.73 8.60
C PRO A 140 -14.18 6.39 9.40
N LEU A 141 -13.33 5.56 10.01
CA LEU A 141 -12.06 6.00 10.59
C LEU A 141 -10.99 6.02 9.50
N ILE A 142 -10.43 7.19 9.21
CA ILE A 142 -9.35 7.37 8.23
C ILE A 142 -8.09 7.82 8.95
N PHE A 143 -6.99 7.15 8.68
CA PHE A 143 -5.68 7.46 9.25
C PHE A 143 -4.56 7.22 8.26
N LEU A 144 -3.43 7.88 8.46
CA LEU A 144 -2.18 7.58 7.78
C LEU A 144 -1.40 6.58 8.65
N ASP A 145 -0.97 5.50 8.05
CA ASP A 145 -0.10 4.49 8.63
C ASP A 145 1.33 4.71 8.15
N VAL A 146 2.29 4.75 9.08
CA VAL A 146 3.72 4.91 8.78
C VAL A 146 4.51 3.89 9.57
N ILE A 147 5.06 2.90 8.87
CA ILE A 147 5.96 1.93 9.47
C ILE A 147 7.40 2.31 9.17
N ALA A 148 8.17 2.52 10.24
CA ALA A 148 9.58 2.82 10.17
C ALA A 148 10.42 1.75 10.88
N GLN A 149 11.57 1.43 10.33
CA GLN A 149 12.51 0.46 10.90
C GLN A 149 13.95 0.92 10.66
N ASN A 150 14.75 0.77 11.67
CA ASN A 150 16.16 1.12 11.58
C ASN A 150 17.02 -0.16 11.54
N ASP A 151 17.29 -0.66 10.35
CA ASP A 151 18.11 -1.86 10.14
C ASP A 151 19.63 -1.58 10.23
N GLY A 152 20.02 -0.30 10.30
CA GLY A 152 21.42 0.13 10.13
C GLY A 152 22.10 0.74 11.36
N LEU A 153 21.42 0.91 12.50
CA LEU A 153 22.00 1.55 13.70
C LEU A 153 22.25 0.59 14.87
N GLN A 154 22.43 -0.69 14.62
CA GLN A 154 23.12 -1.53 15.60
C GLN A 154 24.62 -1.24 15.47
N LYS A 155 25.07 -0.26 16.24
CA LYS A 155 26.50 -0.06 16.50
C LYS A 155 26.97 -0.99 17.60
#